data_51d0fbc52553bcff53b07474a59248fc
#
_entry.id   51d0fbc52553bcff53b07474a59248fc
#
_cell.length_a   1.000
_cell.length_b   1.000
_cell.length_c   1.000
_cell.angle_alpha   90.00
_cell.angle_beta   90.00
_cell.angle_gamma   90.00
#
_symmetry.space_group_name_H-M   'P 1'
#
loop_
_entity.id
_entity.type
_entity.pdbx_description
1 polymer ?
#
loop_
_entity_poly.entity_id
_entity_poly.type
_entity_poly.pdbx_seq_one_letter_code
_entity_poly.pdbx_strand_id
1 'polypeptide(L)'
;MDKKKRVETMKKTIVLIVALLSLTACAQSRQESKDSSPSKTEQTSKESLSVKNEAGLQFVVPLQYEGKESNVIELGKKLTKEHPELGNQGSLSINFTGATFSSNQQEYAVFLLINKAGFQIDKDFEFSLNWKYDGQFIYQNQRIGYKISDSGVLPDQSATILILPISSKQKQIVETMTQEEKMSLEISDLKVNK
;
A
#
# COMPACT_ATOMS: atom_id res chain seq x y z
N MET A 1 -34.67 -14.13 44.71
CA MET A 1 -33.86 -12.93 45.06
C MET A 1 -33.38 -12.28 43.80
N ASP A 2 -34.04 -11.18 43.46
CA ASP A 2 -33.77 -10.37 42.26
C ASP A 2 -32.43 -9.63 42.38
N LYS A 3 -31.64 -9.62 41.28
CA LYS A 3 -30.62 -8.61 41.08
C LYS A 3 -30.81 -7.93 39.71
N LYS A 4 -31.36 -6.73 39.82
CA LYS A 4 -31.62 -5.72 38.82
C LYS A 4 -30.48 -5.54 37.79
N LYS A 5 -30.90 -5.59 36.51
CA LYS A 5 -30.19 -5.01 35.36
C LYS A 5 -30.07 -3.50 35.53
N ARG A 6 -28.87 -2.99 35.47
CA ARG A 6 -28.58 -1.56 35.28
C ARG A 6 -28.08 -1.34 33.87
N VAL A 7 -28.93 -0.81 33.05
CA VAL A 7 -28.60 -0.33 31.69
C VAL A 7 -28.11 1.10 31.87
N GLU A 8 -26.83 1.35 31.58
CA GLU A 8 -26.30 2.70 31.44
C GLU A 8 -26.29 3.12 29.98
N THR A 9 -27.14 4.07 29.69
CA THR A 9 -27.26 4.76 28.41
C THR A 9 -26.14 5.79 28.28
N MET A 10 -25.11 5.54 27.48
CA MET A 10 -24.11 6.57 27.17
C MET A 10 -24.62 7.46 26.04
N LYS A 11 -24.84 8.73 26.40
CA LYS A 11 -25.25 9.81 25.51
C LYS A 11 -24.16 10.16 24.50
N LYS A 12 -24.53 10.11 23.22
CA LYS A 12 -23.69 10.59 22.11
C LYS A 12 -23.65 12.12 22.16
N THR A 13 -22.49 12.70 22.37
CA THR A 13 -22.24 14.13 22.19
C THR A 13 -21.62 14.34 20.81
N ILE A 14 -22.44 14.86 19.89
CA ILE A 14 -21.98 15.31 18.57
C ILE A 14 -21.46 16.74 18.75
N VAL A 15 -20.17 16.93 18.51
CA VAL A 15 -19.59 18.28 18.40
C VAL A 15 -19.44 18.60 16.91
N LEU A 16 -20.30 19.52 16.48
CA LEU A 16 -20.32 20.09 15.13
C LEU A 16 -19.33 21.28 15.12
N ILE A 17 -18.20 21.16 14.42
CA ILE A 17 -17.30 22.29 14.18
C ILE A 17 -17.53 22.78 12.74
N VAL A 18 -18.18 23.94 12.64
CA VAL A 18 -18.29 24.75 11.42
C VAL A 18 -17.09 25.68 11.38
N ALA A 19 -16.23 25.55 10.39
CA ALA A 19 -15.17 26.53 10.11
C ALA A 19 -15.37 27.17 8.74
N LEU A 20 -15.45 28.49 8.79
CA LEU A 20 -15.79 29.44 7.75
C LEU A 20 -14.73 29.53 6.63
N LEU A 21 -15.26 29.69 5.43
CA LEU A 21 -14.58 30.10 4.20
C LEU A 21 -14.02 31.53 4.31
N SER A 22 -12.82 31.72 3.80
CA SER A 22 -12.35 33.02 3.35
C SER A 22 -11.76 32.91 1.94
N LEU A 23 -12.54 33.44 1.00
CA LEU A 23 -12.17 33.76 -0.38
C LEU A 23 -11.26 35.00 -0.36
N THR A 24 -10.12 34.93 -1.01
CA THR A 24 -9.38 36.11 -1.47
C THR A 24 -9.05 35.98 -2.94
N ALA A 25 -9.74 36.79 -3.74
CA ALA A 25 -9.48 37.09 -5.13
C ALA A 25 -8.54 38.29 -5.23
N CYS A 26 -7.52 38.25 -6.11
CA CYS A 26 -6.85 39.42 -6.73
C CYS A 26 -6.39 38.95 -8.10
N ALA A 27 -7.00 39.35 -9.15
CA ALA A 27 -6.99 40.55 -9.99
C ALA A 27 -5.68 40.73 -10.78
N GLN A 28 -5.89 40.63 -12.06
CA GLN A 28 -5.17 41.02 -13.28
C GLN A 28 -4.13 42.15 -13.17
N SER A 29 -3.05 42.01 -13.95
CA SER A 29 -2.61 43.12 -14.81
C SER A 29 -1.94 42.60 -16.09
N ARG A 30 -2.43 43.16 -17.18
CA ARG A 30 -2.13 42.97 -18.59
C ARG A 30 -1.04 43.99 -18.98
N GLN A 31 0.02 43.56 -19.66
CA GLN A 31 0.78 44.48 -20.51
C GLN A 31 1.37 43.75 -21.73
N GLU A 32 0.90 44.18 -22.89
CA GLU A 32 1.45 43.93 -24.22
C GLU A 32 2.74 44.70 -24.44
N SER A 33 3.70 44.09 -25.12
CA SER A 33 4.52 44.78 -26.13
C SER A 33 5.24 43.80 -27.05
N LYS A 34 5.10 44.08 -28.31
CA LYS A 34 5.50 43.54 -29.60
C LYS A 34 6.98 43.24 -29.80
N ASP A 35 7.15 42.24 -30.70
CA ASP A 35 8.01 42.18 -31.90
C ASP A 35 9.46 41.72 -31.81
N SER A 36 9.74 40.57 -32.33
CA SER A 36 10.49 40.23 -33.56
C SER A 36 11.03 38.79 -33.55
N SER A 37 10.65 38.03 -34.57
CA SER A 37 11.12 36.69 -34.99
C SER A 37 12.39 36.85 -35.91
N PRO A 38 13.11 35.78 -36.36
CA PRO A 38 13.05 34.34 -36.10
C PRO A 38 14.43 33.68 -35.82
N SER A 39 14.48 32.49 -35.20
CA SER A 39 15.38 31.44 -35.67
C SER A 39 14.99 30.08 -35.12
N LYS A 40 14.88 29.14 -36.04
CA LYS A 40 14.59 27.73 -35.93
C LYS A 40 15.64 27.00 -35.09
N THR A 41 15.22 26.25 -34.07
CA THR A 41 15.85 24.98 -33.72
C THR A 41 14.77 24.13 -33.04
N GLU A 42 14.35 23.10 -33.75
CA GLU A 42 13.49 22.04 -33.21
C GLU A 42 14.25 21.26 -32.14
N GLN A 43 13.84 21.44 -30.92
CA GLN A 43 14.16 20.49 -29.85
C GLN A 43 12.83 19.98 -29.28
N THR A 44 12.46 18.79 -29.75
CA THR A 44 11.29 18.05 -29.30
C THR A 44 11.51 17.68 -27.83
N SER A 45 11.17 18.59 -26.93
CA SER A 45 10.90 18.25 -25.55
C SER A 45 9.58 17.49 -25.51
N LYS A 46 9.65 16.19 -25.31
CA LYS A 46 8.50 15.42 -24.85
C LYS A 46 8.10 15.96 -23.49
N GLU A 47 7.18 16.89 -23.50
CA GLU A 47 6.43 17.31 -22.35
C GLU A 47 5.62 16.10 -21.87
N SER A 48 6.15 15.46 -20.83
CA SER A 48 5.41 14.45 -20.08
C SER A 48 4.22 15.16 -19.44
N LEU A 49 3.10 15.14 -20.13
CA LEU A 49 1.80 15.45 -19.55
C LEU A 49 1.61 14.48 -18.38
N SER A 50 1.83 14.95 -17.18
CA SER A 50 1.37 14.28 -15.98
C SER A 50 -0.16 14.32 -15.99
N VAL A 51 -0.75 13.37 -16.70
CA VAL A 51 -2.15 13.02 -16.51
C VAL A 51 -2.23 12.59 -15.05
N LYS A 52 -2.88 13.38 -14.20
CA LYS A 52 -3.40 12.93 -12.92
C LYS A 52 -4.42 11.83 -13.25
N ASN A 53 -3.90 10.62 -13.38
CA ASN A 53 -4.75 9.45 -13.40
C ASN A 53 -5.35 9.35 -11.99
N GLU A 54 -6.66 9.50 -11.89
CA GLU A 54 -7.47 8.93 -10.82
C GLU A 54 -7.46 7.39 -10.93
N ALA A 55 -6.34 6.84 -11.37
CA ALA A 55 -6.13 5.42 -11.44
C ALA A 55 -5.89 4.93 -10.01
N GLY A 56 -6.84 4.16 -9.50
CA GLY A 56 -6.68 3.45 -8.25
C GLY A 56 -5.42 2.59 -8.22
N LEU A 57 -5.16 1.94 -7.11
CA LEU A 57 -3.99 1.08 -6.92
C LEU A 57 -3.97 -0.05 -7.98
N GLN A 58 -2.94 -0.07 -8.84
CA GLN A 58 -2.78 -1.09 -9.88
C GLN A 58 -2.24 -2.40 -9.29
N PHE A 59 -2.84 -3.54 -9.61
CA PHE A 59 -2.28 -4.84 -9.23
C PHE A 59 -1.30 -5.36 -10.28
N VAL A 60 -0.09 -5.71 -9.84
CA VAL A 60 0.96 -6.34 -10.65
C VAL A 60 1.00 -7.83 -10.32
N VAL A 61 0.74 -8.68 -11.33
CA VAL A 61 0.87 -10.14 -11.18
C VAL A 61 2.36 -10.49 -11.15
N PRO A 62 2.87 -11.17 -10.11
CA PRO A 62 4.26 -11.61 -10.10
C PRO A 62 4.57 -12.54 -11.29
N LEU A 63 5.74 -12.39 -11.92
CA LEU A 63 6.15 -13.14 -13.12
C LEU A 63 6.00 -14.66 -12.93
N GLN A 64 6.33 -15.15 -11.76
CA GLN A 64 6.19 -16.58 -11.41
C GLN A 64 4.75 -17.10 -11.46
N TYR A 65 3.74 -16.21 -11.47
CA TYR A 65 2.32 -16.54 -11.54
C TYR A 65 1.67 -16.14 -12.88
N GLU A 66 2.42 -15.59 -13.83
CA GLU A 66 1.88 -15.25 -15.14
C GLU A 66 1.31 -16.48 -15.84
N GLY A 67 0.11 -16.33 -16.41
CA GLY A 67 -0.60 -17.41 -17.09
C GLY A 67 -1.12 -18.53 -16.18
N LYS A 68 -1.03 -18.39 -14.85
CA LYS A 68 -1.51 -19.37 -13.88
C LYS A 68 -2.76 -18.85 -13.16
N GLU A 69 -3.77 -19.70 -13.02
CA GLU A 69 -4.88 -19.43 -12.11
C GLU A 69 -4.40 -19.58 -10.66
N SER A 70 -4.73 -18.62 -9.80
CA SER A 70 -4.35 -18.65 -8.41
C SER A 70 -5.32 -17.82 -7.55
N ASN A 71 -5.92 -18.45 -6.55
CA ASN A 71 -6.79 -17.75 -5.60
C ASN A 71 -6.10 -16.59 -4.90
N VAL A 72 -4.77 -16.69 -4.70
CA VAL A 72 -3.98 -15.63 -4.06
C VAL A 72 -3.85 -14.42 -4.98
N ILE A 73 -3.70 -14.66 -6.29
CA ILE A 73 -3.66 -13.57 -7.30
C ILE A 73 -5.03 -12.91 -7.41
N GLU A 74 -6.11 -13.67 -7.45
CA GLU A 74 -7.46 -13.11 -7.48
C GLU A 74 -7.80 -12.32 -6.20
N LEU A 75 -7.33 -12.77 -5.04
CA LEU A 75 -7.42 -12.02 -3.79
C LEU A 75 -6.69 -10.67 -3.90
N GLY A 76 -5.46 -10.65 -4.43
CA GLY A 76 -4.69 -9.42 -4.63
C GLY A 76 -5.38 -8.42 -5.56
N LYS A 77 -5.88 -8.89 -6.72
CA LYS A 77 -6.65 -8.07 -7.67
C LYS A 77 -7.92 -7.50 -7.02
N LYS A 78 -8.63 -8.30 -6.24
CA LYS A 78 -9.84 -7.88 -5.54
C LYS A 78 -9.52 -6.79 -4.53
N LEU A 79 -8.54 -7.01 -3.65
CA LEU A 79 -8.18 -6.07 -2.59
C LEU A 79 -7.70 -4.72 -3.15
N THR A 80 -6.87 -4.72 -4.18
CA THR A 80 -6.40 -3.46 -4.81
C THR A 80 -7.52 -2.67 -5.48
N LYS A 81 -8.53 -3.37 -6.01
CA LYS A 81 -9.71 -2.75 -6.61
C LYS A 81 -10.67 -2.19 -5.56
N GLU A 82 -10.91 -2.92 -4.48
CA GLU A 82 -11.86 -2.55 -3.42
C GLU A 82 -11.27 -1.52 -2.45
N HIS A 83 -9.93 -1.51 -2.28
CA HIS A 83 -9.19 -0.67 -1.35
C HIS A 83 -8.05 0.09 -2.03
N PRO A 84 -8.34 1.00 -2.96
CA PRO A 84 -7.31 1.78 -3.67
C PRO A 84 -6.53 2.74 -2.75
N GLU A 85 -7.07 3.02 -1.55
CA GLU A 85 -6.44 3.83 -0.51
C GLU A 85 -5.28 3.13 0.20
N LEU A 86 -5.18 1.79 0.15
CA LEU A 86 -4.14 1.03 0.86
C LEU A 86 -2.73 1.56 0.56
N GLY A 87 -1.88 1.52 1.59
CA GLY A 87 -0.51 2.00 1.56
C GLY A 87 -0.39 3.51 1.78
N ASN A 88 0.80 3.95 2.20
CA ASN A 88 1.08 5.35 2.52
C ASN A 88 1.76 6.03 1.33
N GLN A 89 1.31 7.24 0.99
CA GLN A 89 1.94 8.05 -0.06
C GLN A 89 3.41 8.37 0.30
N GLY A 90 4.27 8.36 -0.70
CA GLY A 90 5.71 8.59 -0.55
C GLY A 90 6.48 7.40 0.01
N SER A 91 5.90 6.20 0.10
CA SER A 91 6.57 5.05 0.71
C SER A 91 6.24 3.70 0.06
N LEU A 92 7.08 2.71 0.37
CA LEU A 92 6.79 1.30 0.22
C LEU A 92 6.07 0.84 1.49
N SER A 93 4.95 0.14 1.33
CA SER A 93 4.11 -0.34 2.44
C SER A 93 3.83 -1.83 2.29
N ILE A 94 3.48 -2.49 3.39
CA ILE A 94 3.04 -3.88 3.39
C ILE A 94 1.75 -4.02 4.20
N ASN A 95 0.78 -4.77 3.67
CA ASN A 95 -0.48 -5.06 4.33
C ASN A 95 -0.73 -6.55 4.37
N PHE A 96 -1.13 -7.08 5.51
CA PHE A 96 -1.59 -8.46 5.62
C PHE A 96 -3.00 -8.57 5.03
N THR A 97 -3.21 -9.57 4.15
CA THR A 97 -4.49 -9.73 3.44
C THR A 97 -5.57 -10.45 4.26
N GLY A 98 -5.25 -10.92 5.46
CA GLY A 98 -6.11 -11.80 6.25
C GLY A 98 -6.03 -13.28 5.82
N ALA A 99 -5.32 -13.59 4.75
CA ALA A 99 -5.27 -14.95 4.20
C ALA A 99 -3.99 -15.71 4.61
N THR A 100 -4.19 -16.98 4.93
CA THR A 100 -3.13 -17.98 5.12
C THR A 100 -3.46 -19.23 4.32
N PHE A 101 -2.46 -20.00 3.96
CA PHE A 101 -2.65 -21.31 3.36
C PHE A 101 -1.49 -22.24 3.67
N SER A 102 -1.71 -23.55 3.47
CA SER A 102 -0.71 -24.60 3.64
C SER A 102 -0.34 -25.20 2.29
N SER A 103 0.95 -25.38 2.04
CA SER A 103 1.46 -26.09 0.87
C SER A 103 2.71 -26.87 1.25
N ASN A 104 2.82 -28.13 0.86
CA ASN A 104 3.97 -28.99 1.13
C ASN A 104 4.39 -28.99 2.62
N GLN A 105 3.45 -29.07 3.55
CA GLN A 105 3.68 -29.05 5.00
C GLN A 105 4.25 -27.72 5.53
N GLN A 106 4.28 -26.69 4.72
CA GLN A 106 4.68 -25.35 5.09
C GLN A 106 3.45 -24.44 5.13
N GLU A 107 3.34 -23.63 6.18
CA GLU A 107 2.31 -22.60 6.33
C GLU A 107 2.80 -21.28 5.75
N TYR A 108 1.88 -20.52 5.15
CA TYR A 108 2.17 -19.24 4.53
C TYR A 108 1.14 -18.19 4.92
N ALA A 109 1.60 -16.96 5.06
CA ALA A 109 0.77 -15.78 5.15
C ALA A 109 0.89 -14.95 3.86
N VAL A 110 -0.20 -14.33 3.44
CA VAL A 110 -0.30 -13.58 2.20
C VAL A 110 -0.35 -12.09 2.50
N PHE A 111 0.50 -11.32 1.83
CA PHE A 111 0.60 -9.87 1.98
C PHE A 111 0.45 -9.18 0.63
N LEU A 112 0.02 -7.92 0.67
CA LEU A 112 0.20 -6.96 -0.41
C LEU A 112 1.45 -6.12 -0.10
N LEU A 113 2.40 -6.08 -1.03
CA LEU A 113 3.48 -5.11 -1.06
C LEU A 113 3.03 -3.98 -1.98
N ILE A 114 3.01 -2.74 -1.48
CA ILE A 114 2.41 -1.59 -2.13
C ILE A 114 3.46 -0.52 -2.35
N ASN A 115 3.65 -0.12 -3.59
CA ASN A 115 4.55 0.97 -3.96
C ASN A 115 3.75 2.25 -4.24
N LYS A 116 3.88 3.23 -3.36
CA LYS A 116 3.41 4.62 -3.52
C LYS A 116 4.56 5.61 -3.30
N ALA A 117 5.80 5.19 -3.59
CA ALA A 117 7.00 5.96 -3.32
C ALA A 117 7.24 7.14 -4.28
N GLY A 118 6.44 7.27 -5.35
CA GLY A 118 6.58 8.29 -6.38
C GLY A 118 7.53 7.90 -7.52
N PHE A 119 8.04 6.66 -7.52
CA PHE A 119 8.87 6.09 -8.58
C PHE A 119 8.68 4.58 -8.69
N GLN A 120 8.95 4.02 -9.86
CA GLN A 120 8.94 2.57 -10.04
C GLN A 120 10.16 1.92 -9.36
N ILE A 121 9.96 0.70 -8.86
CA ILE A 121 11.03 -0.14 -8.33
C ILE A 121 11.38 -1.19 -9.40
N ASP A 122 12.54 -1.03 -10.01
CA ASP A 122 13.04 -1.84 -11.12
C ASP A 122 14.35 -2.58 -10.80
N LYS A 123 14.73 -2.63 -9.53
CA LYS A 123 15.89 -3.35 -9.01
C LYS A 123 15.51 -4.24 -7.85
N ASP A 124 16.29 -5.31 -7.68
CA ASP A 124 16.18 -6.17 -6.51
C ASP A 124 16.41 -5.36 -5.24
N PHE A 125 15.63 -5.64 -4.22
CA PHE A 125 15.77 -5.00 -2.92
C PHE A 125 15.46 -5.96 -1.77
N GLU A 126 15.89 -5.57 -0.59
CA GLU A 126 15.61 -6.26 0.65
C GLU A 126 15.14 -5.28 1.70
N PHE A 127 14.33 -5.75 2.63
CA PHE A 127 13.89 -4.99 3.79
C PHE A 127 13.73 -5.90 5.01
N SER A 128 13.69 -5.30 6.20
CA SER A 128 13.31 -5.97 7.43
C SER A 128 11.83 -5.78 7.69
N LEU A 129 11.12 -6.86 8.02
CA LEU A 129 9.71 -6.84 8.38
C LEU A 129 9.54 -7.12 9.88
N ASN A 130 8.87 -6.22 10.59
CA ASN A 130 8.31 -6.46 11.91
C ASN A 130 6.80 -6.63 11.78
N TRP A 131 6.27 -7.74 12.27
CA TRP A 131 4.85 -8.03 12.32
C TRP A 131 4.46 -8.46 13.73
N LYS A 132 3.54 -7.72 14.34
CA LYS A 132 3.05 -7.96 15.70
C LYS A 132 1.54 -8.05 15.72
N TYR A 133 1.04 -8.82 16.67
CA TYR A 133 -0.36 -8.81 17.07
C TYR A 133 -0.46 -8.89 18.60
N ASP A 134 -1.21 -7.95 19.19
CA ASP A 134 -1.42 -7.84 20.64
C ASP A 134 -0.10 -7.92 21.44
N GLY A 135 0.93 -7.19 20.95
CA GLY A 135 2.27 -7.13 21.53
C GLY A 135 3.18 -8.34 21.23
N GLN A 136 2.66 -9.42 20.66
CA GLN A 136 3.44 -10.60 20.30
C GLN A 136 4.03 -10.49 18.90
N PHE A 137 5.31 -10.81 18.73
CA PHE A 137 5.95 -10.87 17.43
C PHE A 137 5.55 -12.14 16.67
N ILE A 138 5.08 -11.96 15.43
CA ILE A 138 4.98 -13.01 14.41
C ILE A 138 6.28 -13.02 13.60
N TYR A 139 6.70 -11.82 13.15
CA TYR A 139 8.05 -11.60 12.63
C TYR A 139 8.76 -10.52 13.46
N GLN A 140 10.03 -10.74 13.72
CA GLN A 140 10.90 -9.76 14.36
C GLN A 140 12.14 -9.59 13.49
N ASN A 141 12.30 -8.41 12.87
CA ASN A 141 13.40 -8.10 11.96
C ASN A 141 13.60 -9.18 10.86
N GLN A 142 12.49 -9.76 10.39
CA GLN A 142 12.55 -10.80 9.34
C GLN A 142 13.03 -10.19 8.05
N ARG A 143 14.15 -10.70 7.50
CA ARG A 143 14.68 -10.26 6.22
C ARG A 143 13.84 -10.80 5.08
N ILE A 144 13.37 -9.90 4.23
CA ILE A 144 12.54 -10.20 3.06
C ILE A 144 13.26 -9.65 1.83
N GLY A 145 13.45 -10.52 0.83
CA GLY A 145 13.98 -10.12 -0.48
C GLY A 145 12.87 -10.01 -1.52
N TYR A 146 12.95 -9.00 -2.35
CA TYR A 146 12.15 -8.84 -3.55
C TYR A 146 13.06 -8.93 -4.77
N LYS A 147 12.80 -9.91 -5.65
CA LYS A 147 13.56 -10.12 -6.87
C LYS A 147 12.74 -9.77 -8.09
N ILE A 148 13.27 -8.90 -8.92
CA ILE A 148 12.63 -8.49 -10.17
C ILE A 148 12.45 -9.68 -11.12
N SER A 149 13.42 -10.62 -11.13
CA SER A 149 13.32 -11.84 -11.93
C SER A 149 12.09 -12.70 -11.63
N ASP A 150 11.61 -12.67 -10.38
CA ASP A 150 10.53 -13.54 -9.91
C ASP A 150 9.20 -12.79 -9.84
N SER A 151 9.25 -11.53 -9.44
CA SER A 151 8.08 -10.73 -9.11
C SER A 151 7.77 -9.64 -10.15
N GLY A 152 8.74 -9.29 -11.01
CA GLY A 152 8.60 -8.20 -11.97
C GLY A 152 8.89 -6.82 -11.38
N VAL A 153 8.89 -5.81 -12.24
CA VAL A 153 8.97 -4.39 -11.86
C VAL A 153 7.72 -3.99 -11.11
N LEU A 154 7.88 -3.18 -10.06
CA LEU A 154 6.76 -2.66 -9.27
C LEU A 154 6.59 -1.16 -9.55
N PRO A 155 5.67 -0.77 -10.46
CA PRO A 155 5.40 0.64 -10.78
C PRO A 155 4.97 1.46 -9.57
N ASP A 156 5.07 2.78 -9.67
CA ASP A 156 4.42 3.65 -8.69
C ASP A 156 2.89 3.47 -8.74
N GLN A 157 2.21 3.69 -7.61
CA GLN A 157 0.77 3.46 -7.44
C GLN A 157 0.34 2.02 -7.78
N SER A 158 1.18 1.05 -7.42
CA SER A 158 0.90 -0.36 -7.65
C SER A 158 1.12 -1.22 -6.42
N ALA A 159 0.55 -2.43 -6.47
CA ALA A 159 0.74 -3.46 -5.46
C ALA A 159 0.95 -4.83 -6.09
N THR A 160 1.64 -5.69 -5.38
CA THR A 160 1.83 -7.10 -5.75
C THR A 160 1.69 -8.00 -4.52
N ILE A 161 1.54 -9.30 -4.75
CA ILE A 161 1.47 -10.29 -3.67
C ILE A 161 2.87 -10.69 -3.21
N LEU A 162 3.05 -10.74 -1.88
CA LEU A 162 4.12 -11.44 -1.21
C LEU A 162 3.55 -12.61 -0.42
N ILE A 163 4.17 -13.77 -0.57
CA ILE A 163 3.81 -15.00 0.16
C ILE A 163 4.99 -15.34 1.05
N LEU A 164 4.77 -15.26 2.37
CA LEU A 164 5.84 -15.44 3.35
C LEU A 164 5.57 -16.66 4.23
N PRO A 165 6.59 -17.53 4.45
CA PRO A 165 6.43 -18.72 5.27
C PRO A 165 6.25 -18.36 6.74
N ILE A 166 5.30 -18.98 7.41
CA ILE A 166 5.09 -18.87 8.86
C ILE A 166 5.19 -20.24 9.51
N SER A 167 5.65 -20.30 10.74
CA SER A 167 5.63 -21.52 11.55
C SER A 167 4.21 -21.81 12.06
N SER A 168 3.95 -23.04 12.49
CA SER A 168 2.67 -23.41 13.09
C SER A 168 2.33 -22.57 14.33
N LYS A 169 3.34 -22.16 15.11
CA LYS A 169 3.15 -21.26 16.26
C LYS A 169 2.71 -19.87 15.83
N GLN A 170 3.32 -19.32 14.77
CA GLN A 170 2.95 -18.03 14.20
C GLN A 170 1.55 -18.08 13.61
N LYS A 171 1.20 -19.16 12.90
CA LYS A 171 -0.15 -19.39 12.39
C LYS A 171 -1.21 -19.33 13.49
N GLN A 172 -0.96 -19.96 14.65
CA GLN A 172 -1.87 -19.88 15.78
C GLN A 172 -2.13 -18.44 16.23
N ILE A 173 -1.11 -17.57 16.23
CA ILE A 173 -1.30 -16.15 16.54
C ILE A 173 -2.16 -15.49 15.44
N VAL A 174 -1.85 -15.75 14.17
CA VAL A 174 -2.60 -15.18 13.04
C VAL A 174 -4.08 -15.56 13.06
N GLU A 175 -4.40 -16.80 13.41
CA GLU A 175 -5.77 -17.29 13.52
C GLU A 175 -6.58 -16.64 14.66
N THR A 176 -5.90 -16.03 15.65
CA THR A 176 -6.56 -15.28 16.73
C THR A 176 -6.79 -13.81 16.40
N MET A 177 -6.33 -13.33 15.23
CA MET A 177 -6.46 -11.93 14.84
C MET A 177 -7.93 -11.58 14.52
N THR A 178 -8.53 -10.77 15.37
CA THR A 178 -9.92 -10.29 15.22
C THR A 178 -10.05 -8.78 15.28
N GLN A 179 -8.95 -8.07 15.62
CA GLN A 179 -8.92 -6.64 15.87
C GLN A 179 -7.73 -6.03 15.13
N GLU A 180 -7.98 -5.30 14.05
CA GLU A 180 -6.92 -4.72 13.22
C GLU A 180 -6.05 -3.72 13.99
N GLU A 181 -6.63 -2.98 14.92
CA GLU A 181 -5.94 -1.99 15.75
C GLU A 181 -4.86 -2.59 16.67
N LYS A 182 -4.89 -3.91 16.88
CA LYS A 182 -3.85 -4.65 17.62
C LYS A 182 -2.72 -5.16 16.75
N MET A 183 -2.87 -5.05 15.43
CA MET A 183 -1.84 -5.46 14.47
C MET A 183 -0.93 -4.28 14.14
N SER A 184 0.36 -4.54 14.07
CA SER A 184 1.32 -3.60 13.48
C SER A 184 2.21 -4.32 12.46
N LEU A 185 2.39 -3.67 11.32
CA LEU A 185 3.29 -4.06 10.25
C LEU A 185 4.24 -2.89 9.95
N GLU A 186 5.53 -3.16 9.99
CA GLU A 186 6.56 -2.13 9.78
C GLU A 186 7.66 -2.65 8.88
N ILE A 187 7.97 -1.87 7.84
CA ILE A 187 9.15 -2.06 6.97
C ILE A 187 10.27 -1.16 7.48
N SER A 188 11.46 -1.73 7.61
CA SER A 188 12.68 -1.00 7.94
C SER A 188 13.86 -1.51 7.12
N ASP A 189 15.02 -0.85 7.22
CA ASP A 189 16.30 -1.27 6.61
C ASP A 189 16.20 -1.62 5.12
N LEU A 190 15.48 -0.80 4.36
CA LEU A 190 15.37 -0.97 2.91
C LEU A 190 16.75 -0.82 2.24
N LYS A 191 17.16 -1.83 1.48
CA LYS A 191 18.41 -1.85 0.72
C LYS A 191 18.12 -2.26 -0.72
N VAL A 192 18.45 -1.38 -1.65
CA VAL A 192 18.39 -1.67 -3.08
C VAL A 192 19.73 -2.26 -3.51
N ASN A 193 19.70 -3.40 -4.18
CA ASN A 193 20.90 -4.06 -4.71
C ASN A 193 21.42 -3.26 -5.91
N LYS A 194 22.76 -3.17 -5.98
CA LYS A 194 23.42 -2.41 -7.04
C LYS A 194 23.43 -3.17 -8.35
#